data_029bbb26d0786ca8e6aa4d7b5a773966
#
_entry.id   029bbb26d0786ca8e6aa4d7b5a773966
#
_cell.length_a   1.000
_cell.length_b   1.000
_cell.length_c   1.000
_cell.angle_alpha   90.00
_cell.angle_beta   90.00
_cell.angle_gamma   90.00
#
_symmetry.space_group_name_H-M   'P 1'
#
loop_
_entity.id
_entity.type
_entity.pdbx_description
1 polymer ?
#
loop_
_entity_poly.entity_id
_entity_poly.type
_entity_poly.pdbx_seq_one_letter_code
_entity_poly.pdbx_strand_id
1 'polypeptide(L)'
;MSREMIFHFDHPHSGTIAEVSDVVGGKGASLWAMTSKLGLPTPPGFTIGVNTCAMLGQSQATENFTATMDNAIARLEKETGKQLGCPENPLLLAVRSGASVSMPGMMETILNVGATPLTLPALQDITGDHFFVLDSYRRFLEGFCKSTLNNANISI
;
A
#
# COMPACT_ATOMS: atom_id res chain seq x y z
N MET A 1 -19.67 -1.72 -17.49
CA MET A 1 -18.20 -1.86 -17.47
C MET A 1 -17.77 -1.62 -16.04
N SER A 2 -17.26 -2.63 -15.31
CA SER A 2 -16.71 -2.41 -13.99
C SER A 2 -15.46 -1.55 -14.13
N ARG A 3 -15.43 -0.42 -13.46
CA ARG A 3 -14.28 0.49 -13.47
C ARG A 3 -13.18 -0.17 -12.63
N GLU A 4 -12.01 -0.38 -13.21
CA GLU A 4 -10.86 -0.94 -12.50
C GLU A 4 -10.51 -0.03 -11.32
N MET A 5 -10.31 -0.62 -10.14
CA MET A 5 -10.11 0.09 -8.88
C MET A 5 -8.68 -0.02 -8.35
N ILE A 6 -7.94 -1.05 -8.78
CA ILE A 6 -6.57 -1.34 -8.34
C ILE A 6 -5.69 -1.58 -9.56
N PHE A 7 -4.52 -0.96 -9.58
CA PHE A 7 -3.56 -0.97 -10.68
C PHE A 7 -2.19 -1.38 -10.15
N HIS A 8 -1.69 -2.52 -10.60
CA HIS A 8 -0.30 -2.93 -10.31
C HIS A 8 0.70 -2.00 -11.02
N PHE A 9 1.93 -1.89 -10.50
CA PHE A 9 2.94 -1.00 -11.08
C PHE A 9 3.36 -1.39 -12.50
N ASP A 10 3.13 -2.63 -12.90
CA ASP A 10 3.32 -3.14 -14.25
C ASP A 10 2.05 -3.10 -15.13
N HIS A 11 0.97 -2.49 -14.63
CA HIS A 11 -0.28 -2.36 -15.40
C HIS A 11 -0.03 -1.65 -16.75
N PRO A 12 -0.59 -2.18 -17.86
CA PRO A 12 -0.35 -1.63 -19.20
C PRO A 12 -1.18 -0.36 -19.46
N HIS A 13 -0.90 0.72 -18.72
CA HIS A 13 -1.51 2.01 -18.99
C HIS A 13 -1.13 2.53 -20.38
N SER A 14 -2.11 3.06 -21.10
CA SER A 14 -1.89 3.84 -22.30
C SER A 14 -1.87 5.33 -21.96
N GLY A 15 -1.08 6.11 -22.71
CA GLY A 15 -1.03 7.57 -22.55
C GLY A 15 0.25 8.11 -21.91
N THR A 16 0.19 9.39 -21.59
CA THR A 16 1.27 10.15 -20.95
C THR A 16 1.30 9.91 -19.43
N ILE A 17 2.40 10.24 -18.78
CA ILE A 17 2.50 10.17 -17.31
C ILE A 17 1.44 11.06 -16.63
N ALA A 18 1.09 12.19 -17.23
CA ALA A 18 0.07 13.09 -16.71
C ALA A 18 -1.31 12.43 -16.73
N GLU A 19 -1.71 11.82 -17.85
CA GLU A 19 -2.99 11.09 -17.97
C GLU A 19 -3.07 9.91 -17.02
N VAL A 20 -1.97 9.17 -16.83
CA VAL A 20 -1.89 8.09 -15.84
C VAL A 20 -1.99 8.62 -14.42
N SER A 21 -1.41 9.80 -14.15
CA SER A 21 -1.50 10.45 -12.84
C SER A 21 -2.93 10.82 -12.44
N ASP A 22 -3.80 11.13 -13.40
CA ASP A 22 -5.23 11.39 -13.15
C ASP A 22 -5.98 10.12 -12.66
N VAL A 23 -5.45 8.95 -13.00
CA VAL A 23 -6.04 7.65 -12.64
C VAL A 23 -5.47 7.10 -11.33
N VAL A 24 -4.15 7.11 -11.18
CA VAL A 24 -3.45 6.43 -10.07
C VAL A 24 -2.73 7.40 -9.12
N GLY A 25 -2.84 8.70 -9.34
CA GLY A 25 -2.10 9.72 -8.60
C GLY A 25 -0.63 9.83 -9.02
N GLY A 26 0.02 10.93 -8.68
CA GLY A 26 1.38 11.23 -9.13
C GLY A 26 2.43 10.19 -8.70
N LYS A 27 2.33 9.67 -7.46
CA LYS A 27 3.24 8.63 -6.96
C LYS A 27 3.04 7.30 -7.70
N GLY A 28 1.78 6.91 -7.96
CA GLY A 28 1.44 5.71 -8.72
C GLY A 28 1.95 5.79 -10.15
N ALA A 29 1.73 6.93 -10.81
CA ALA A 29 2.21 7.17 -12.18
C ALA A 29 3.74 7.15 -12.28
N SER A 30 4.45 7.68 -11.27
CA SER A 30 5.92 7.61 -11.22
C SER A 30 6.42 6.18 -11.07
N LEU A 31 5.82 5.38 -10.17
CA LEU A 31 6.17 3.97 -9.98
C LEU A 31 5.88 3.16 -11.25
N TRP A 32 4.71 3.35 -11.86
CA TRP A 32 4.40 2.75 -13.15
C TRP A 32 5.43 3.11 -14.24
N ALA A 33 5.79 4.39 -14.35
CA ALA A 33 6.77 4.82 -15.35
C ALA A 33 8.14 4.19 -15.13
N MET A 34 8.60 4.11 -13.87
CA MET A 34 9.85 3.44 -13.51
C MET A 34 9.80 1.95 -13.88
N THR A 35 8.72 1.26 -13.54
CA THR A 35 8.57 -0.18 -13.78
C THR A 35 8.35 -0.49 -15.26
N SER A 36 7.31 0.12 -15.88
CA SER A 36 6.82 -0.30 -17.19
C SER A 36 7.48 0.42 -18.37
N LYS A 37 7.93 1.70 -18.18
CA LYS A 37 8.55 2.47 -19.26
C LYS A 37 10.07 2.41 -19.22
N LEU A 38 10.65 2.46 -18.02
CA LEU A 38 12.11 2.51 -17.85
C LEU A 38 12.70 1.13 -17.52
N GLY A 39 11.90 0.12 -17.22
CA GLY A 39 12.37 -1.22 -16.84
C GLY A 39 13.23 -1.23 -15.58
N LEU A 40 13.07 -0.26 -14.70
CA LEU A 40 13.83 -0.19 -13.46
C LEU A 40 13.35 -1.25 -12.46
N PRO A 41 14.24 -1.84 -11.67
CA PRO A 41 13.89 -2.82 -10.66
C PRO A 41 13.20 -2.13 -9.47
N THR A 42 11.87 -1.96 -9.57
CA THR A 42 11.04 -1.47 -8.47
C THR A 42 10.52 -2.64 -7.65
N PRO A 43 10.34 -2.49 -6.32
CA PRO A 43 9.60 -3.46 -5.54
C PRO A 43 8.19 -3.65 -6.11
N PRO A 44 7.63 -4.88 -6.10
CA PRO A 44 6.27 -5.12 -6.54
C PRO A 44 5.27 -4.33 -5.68
N GLY A 45 4.17 -3.92 -6.29
CA GLY A 45 3.16 -3.13 -5.61
C GLY A 45 1.98 -2.78 -6.50
N PHE A 46 1.01 -2.12 -5.92
CA PHE A 46 -0.16 -1.63 -6.63
C PHE A 46 -0.63 -0.28 -6.09
N THR A 47 -1.44 0.40 -6.87
CA THR A 47 -2.08 1.67 -6.52
C THR A 47 -3.59 1.51 -6.56
N ILE A 48 -4.28 2.04 -5.54
CA ILE A 48 -5.73 2.22 -5.56
C ILE A 48 -6.04 3.47 -6.38
N GLY A 49 -6.91 3.36 -7.38
CA GLY A 49 -7.26 4.48 -8.26
C GLY A 49 -7.89 5.65 -7.51
N VAL A 50 -7.60 6.85 -7.96
CA VAL A 50 -8.02 8.12 -7.31
C VAL A 50 -9.54 8.19 -7.09
N ASN A 51 -10.32 7.70 -8.03
CA ASN A 51 -11.79 7.74 -7.97
C ASN A 51 -12.40 6.62 -7.11
N THR A 52 -11.62 5.68 -6.61
CA THR A 52 -12.13 4.50 -5.87
C THR A 52 -12.82 4.91 -4.58
N CYS A 53 -12.27 5.90 -3.85
CA CYS A 53 -12.88 6.39 -2.61
C CYS A 53 -14.30 6.92 -2.80
N ALA A 54 -14.58 7.62 -3.93
CA ALA A 54 -15.90 8.13 -4.23
C ALA A 54 -16.90 6.99 -4.57
N MET A 55 -16.40 5.83 -4.97
CA MET A 55 -17.22 4.65 -5.29
C MET A 55 -17.57 3.82 -4.06
N LEU A 56 -16.72 3.84 -3.02
CA LEU A 56 -16.85 3.00 -1.83
C LEU A 56 -18.06 3.35 -0.93
N GLY A 57 -18.81 4.41 -1.22
CA GLY A 57 -20.05 4.72 -0.51
C GLY A 57 -21.26 3.82 -0.87
N GLN A 58 -21.11 2.90 -1.82
CA GLN A 58 -22.17 1.99 -2.29
C GLN A 58 -21.81 0.56 -1.88
N SER A 59 -22.74 -0.18 -1.28
CA SER A 59 -22.51 -1.55 -0.75
C SER A 59 -21.86 -2.48 -1.77
N GLN A 60 -22.39 -2.54 -2.99
CA GLN A 60 -21.85 -3.40 -4.05
C GLN A 60 -20.43 -3.03 -4.48
N ALA A 61 -20.10 -1.73 -4.48
CA ALA A 61 -18.74 -1.27 -4.79
C ALA A 61 -17.75 -1.68 -3.71
N THR A 62 -18.18 -1.71 -2.44
CA THR A 62 -17.36 -2.13 -1.31
C THR A 62 -17.02 -3.63 -1.36
N GLU A 63 -17.99 -4.49 -1.67
CA GLU A 63 -17.75 -5.93 -1.83
C GLU A 63 -16.78 -6.22 -2.98
N ASN A 64 -16.99 -5.59 -4.14
CA ASN A 64 -16.11 -5.70 -5.29
C ASN A 64 -14.70 -5.20 -5.00
N PHE A 65 -14.57 -4.11 -4.23
CA PHE A 65 -13.28 -3.58 -3.80
C PHE A 65 -12.54 -4.56 -2.89
N THR A 66 -13.22 -5.15 -1.91
CA THR A 66 -12.61 -6.13 -1.01
C THR A 66 -12.05 -7.32 -1.78
N ALA A 67 -12.83 -7.92 -2.66
CA ALA A 67 -12.39 -9.02 -3.49
C ALA A 67 -11.21 -8.64 -4.41
N THR A 68 -11.22 -7.42 -4.96
CA THR A 68 -10.11 -6.91 -5.79
C THR A 68 -8.85 -6.68 -4.96
N MET A 69 -8.99 -6.18 -3.73
CA MET A 69 -7.88 -6.00 -2.78
C MET A 69 -7.25 -7.33 -2.39
N ASP A 70 -8.07 -8.33 -2.06
CA ASP A 70 -7.58 -9.67 -1.71
C ASP A 70 -6.77 -10.28 -2.87
N ASN A 71 -7.25 -10.14 -4.10
CA ASN A 71 -6.52 -10.59 -5.29
C ASN A 71 -5.19 -9.83 -5.50
N ALA A 72 -5.17 -8.52 -5.24
CA ALA A 72 -3.96 -7.72 -5.36
C ALA A 72 -2.91 -8.09 -4.31
N ILE A 73 -3.35 -8.35 -3.07
CA ILE A 73 -2.48 -8.84 -2.00
C ILE A 73 -1.95 -10.23 -2.34
N ALA A 74 -2.81 -11.17 -2.77
CA ALA A 74 -2.39 -12.51 -3.16
C ALA A 74 -1.35 -12.49 -4.31
N ARG A 75 -1.48 -11.55 -5.24
CA ARG A 75 -0.46 -11.35 -6.27
C ARG A 75 0.87 -10.90 -5.67
N LEU A 76 0.88 -9.92 -4.76
CA LEU A 76 2.10 -9.48 -4.07
C LEU A 76 2.76 -10.61 -3.27
N GLU A 77 1.97 -11.41 -2.58
CA GLU A 77 2.45 -12.57 -1.84
C GLU A 77 3.15 -13.57 -2.77
N LYS A 78 2.55 -13.84 -3.93
CA LYS A 78 3.15 -14.71 -4.94
C LYS A 78 4.44 -14.14 -5.53
N GLU A 79 4.48 -12.84 -5.82
CA GLU A 79 5.64 -12.17 -6.42
C GLU A 79 6.81 -12.05 -5.42
N THR A 80 6.51 -11.85 -4.13
CA THR A 80 7.53 -11.70 -3.08
C THR A 80 7.93 -13.01 -2.43
N GLY A 81 7.12 -14.07 -2.56
CA GLY A 81 7.28 -15.31 -1.83
C GLY A 81 7.04 -15.17 -0.32
N LYS A 82 6.42 -14.07 0.12
CA LYS A 82 6.09 -13.75 1.51
C LYS A 82 4.58 -13.67 1.67
N GLN A 83 4.08 -13.66 2.92
CA GLN A 83 2.66 -13.68 3.20
C GLN A 83 2.28 -12.63 4.25
N LEU A 84 1.22 -11.87 3.98
CA LEU A 84 0.76 -10.81 4.89
C LEU A 84 0.20 -11.44 6.18
N GLY A 85 0.78 -11.05 7.32
CA GLY A 85 0.37 -11.57 8.62
C GLY A 85 0.84 -12.99 8.95
N CYS A 86 1.62 -13.64 8.08
CA CYS A 86 2.21 -14.96 8.34
C CYS A 86 3.29 -14.87 9.42
N PRO A 87 3.21 -15.67 10.50
CA PRO A 87 4.20 -15.63 11.57
C PRO A 87 5.61 -16.03 11.15
N GLU A 88 5.74 -16.93 10.17
CA GLU A 88 7.03 -17.53 9.78
C GLU A 88 7.73 -16.74 8.66
N ASN A 89 6.97 -16.17 7.73
CA ASN A 89 7.51 -15.47 6.56
C ASN A 89 6.67 -14.21 6.23
N PRO A 90 6.73 -13.18 7.10
CA PRO A 90 5.86 -12.03 7.01
C PRO A 90 6.17 -11.13 5.81
N LEU A 91 5.11 -10.77 5.06
CA LEU A 91 5.16 -9.67 4.10
C LEU A 91 4.91 -8.36 4.86
N LEU A 92 5.81 -7.41 4.72
CA LEU A 92 5.64 -6.05 5.22
C LEU A 92 5.41 -5.08 4.06
N LEU A 93 4.40 -4.23 4.20
CA LEU A 93 4.03 -3.25 3.19
C LEU A 93 4.29 -1.82 3.66
N ALA A 94 4.61 -0.94 2.72
CA ALA A 94 4.60 0.51 2.90
C ALA A 94 3.34 1.07 2.23
N VAL A 95 2.40 1.58 3.02
CA VAL A 95 1.17 2.19 2.52
C VAL A 95 1.36 3.70 2.45
N ARG A 96 1.13 4.25 1.27
CA ARG A 96 1.28 5.69 1.00
C ARG A 96 -0.03 6.23 0.47
N SER A 97 -0.48 7.34 1.03
CA SER A 97 -1.58 8.07 0.43
C SER A 97 -1.12 8.77 -0.85
N GLY A 98 -1.98 8.75 -1.87
CA GLY A 98 -1.81 9.49 -3.11
C GLY A 98 -2.81 10.64 -3.18
N ALA A 99 -2.36 11.87 -3.48
CA ALA A 99 -3.22 12.95 -3.92
C ALA A 99 -2.81 13.36 -5.33
N SER A 100 -3.74 13.92 -6.08
CA SER A 100 -3.46 14.52 -7.38
C SER A 100 -2.49 15.70 -7.28
N VAL A 101 -2.45 16.37 -6.12
CA VAL A 101 -1.50 17.44 -5.81
C VAL A 101 -0.62 16.99 -4.65
N SER A 102 0.67 16.88 -4.89
CA SER A 102 1.65 16.54 -3.86
C SER A 102 1.91 17.75 -2.97
N MET A 103 1.37 17.71 -1.75
CA MET A 103 1.70 18.72 -0.73
C MET A 103 2.68 18.10 0.28
N PRO A 104 3.85 18.73 0.50
CA PRO A 104 4.79 18.28 1.52
C PRO A 104 4.15 18.27 2.90
N GLY A 105 4.25 17.16 3.63
CA GLY A 105 3.80 17.03 5.02
C GLY A 105 2.33 16.66 5.24
N MET A 106 1.46 16.62 4.21
CA MET A 106 0.04 16.31 4.39
C MET A 106 -0.31 14.82 4.35
N MET A 107 0.62 13.95 3.95
CA MET A 107 0.31 12.55 3.69
C MET A 107 1.37 11.65 4.28
N GLU A 108 1.04 11.01 5.37
CA GLU A 108 1.95 10.11 6.06
C GLU A 108 2.09 8.78 5.32
N THR A 109 3.30 8.26 5.29
CA THR A 109 3.58 6.88 4.91
C THR A 109 3.47 6.03 6.15
N ILE A 110 2.64 4.99 6.10
CA ILE A 110 2.60 3.96 7.14
C ILE A 110 3.53 2.84 6.68
N LEU A 111 4.63 2.69 7.39
CA LEU A 111 5.60 1.63 7.15
C LEU A 111 5.26 0.38 7.97
N ASN A 112 5.75 -0.77 7.52
CA ASN A 112 5.66 -2.05 8.21
C ASN A 112 4.22 -2.54 8.47
N VAL A 113 3.28 -2.20 7.59
CA VAL A 113 1.94 -2.79 7.62
C VAL A 113 2.07 -4.31 7.42
N GLY A 114 1.51 -5.08 8.33
CA GLY A 114 1.72 -6.54 8.44
C GLY A 114 2.57 -6.93 9.65
N ALA A 115 3.24 -5.97 10.30
CA ALA A 115 3.89 -6.22 11.59
C ALA A 115 2.83 -6.39 12.69
N THR A 116 2.88 -7.52 13.38
CA THR A 116 1.99 -7.89 14.49
C THR A 116 2.81 -8.60 15.58
N PRO A 117 2.31 -8.73 16.81
CA PRO A 117 3.01 -9.51 17.82
C PRO A 117 3.38 -10.92 17.38
N LEU A 118 2.59 -11.52 16.46
CA LEU A 118 2.84 -12.86 15.94
C LEU A 118 3.98 -12.90 14.92
N THR A 119 4.22 -11.82 14.18
CA THR A 119 5.26 -11.76 13.14
C THR A 119 6.61 -11.24 13.65
N LEU A 120 6.65 -10.61 14.84
CA LEU A 120 7.89 -10.06 15.41
C LEU A 120 9.01 -11.11 15.59
N PRO A 121 8.76 -12.34 16.06
CA PRO A 121 9.82 -13.34 16.19
C PRO A 121 10.53 -13.62 14.86
N ALA A 122 9.79 -13.85 13.77
CA ALA A 122 10.40 -14.09 12.46
C ALA A 122 11.17 -12.86 11.95
N LEU A 123 10.70 -11.65 12.22
CA LEU A 123 11.42 -10.42 11.86
C LEU A 123 12.73 -10.28 12.66
N GLN A 124 12.75 -10.72 13.92
CA GLN A 124 13.97 -10.76 14.74
C GLN A 124 14.98 -11.77 14.20
N ASP A 125 14.50 -12.95 13.80
CA ASP A 125 15.37 -13.98 13.20
C ASP A 125 15.96 -13.51 11.87
N ILE A 126 15.17 -12.81 11.04
CA ILE A 126 15.61 -12.28 9.74
C ILE A 126 16.64 -11.14 9.92
N THR A 127 16.42 -10.24 10.87
CA THR A 127 17.25 -9.04 11.04
C THR A 127 18.41 -9.27 11.99
N GLY A 128 18.31 -10.22 12.90
CA GLY A 128 19.28 -10.43 14.00
C GLY A 128 19.29 -9.31 15.04
N ASP A 129 18.34 -8.37 14.98
CA ASP A 129 18.31 -7.19 15.86
C ASP A 129 16.93 -7.00 16.51
N HIS A 130 16.85 -7.40 17.75
CA HIS A 130 15.64 -7.29 18.57
C HIS A 130 15.18 -5.84 18.77
N PHE A 131 16.11 -4.92 19.04
CA PHE A 131 15.77 -3.52 19.28
C PHE A 131 15.27 -2.82 18.01
N PHE A 132 15.90 -3.09 16.87
CA PHE A 132 15.45 -2.60 15.58
C PHE A 132 14.01 -3.02 15.27
N VAL A 133 13.67 -4.30 15.52
CA VAL A 133 12.33 -4.82 15.26
C VAL A 133 11.30 -4.19 16.17
N LEU A 134 11.59 -4.07 17.47
CA LEU A 134 10.67 -3.42 18.41
C LEU A 134 10.47 -1.92 18.11
N ASP A 135 11.52 -1.18 17.78
CA ASP A 135 11.42 0.22 17.41
C ASP A 135 10.63 0.39 16.10
N SER A 136 10.86 -0.50 15.13
CA SER A 136 10.11 -0.53 13.86
C SER A 136 8.61 -0.79 14.08
N TYR A 137 8.28 -1.71 14.98
CA TYR A 137 6.89 -2.01 15.34
C TYR A 137 6.25 -0.84 16.12
N ARG A 138 6.96 -0.22 17.07
CA ARG A 138 6.50 0.98 17.77
C ARG A 138 6.17 2.10 16.78
N ARG A 139 7.07 2.39 15.82
CA ARG A 139 6.85 3.42 14.78
C ARG A 139 5.66 3.09 13.88
N PHE A 140 5.46 1.81 13.56
CA PHE A 140 4.27 1.37 12.85
C PHE A 140 2.99 1.70 13.61
N LEU A 141 2.93 1.34 14.91
CA LEU A 141 1.76 1.62 15.75
C LEU A 141 1.50 3.13 15.86
N GLU A 142 2.53 3.93 16.09
CA GLU A 142 2.41 5.40 16.17
C GLU A 142 1.87 5.99 14.85
N GLY A 143 2.45 5.60 13.71
CA GLY A 143 2.01 6.07 12.40
C GLY A 143 0.59 5.63 12.06
N PHE A 144 0.25 4.37 12.38
CA PHE A 144 -1.10 3.82 12.17
C PHE A 144 -2.14 4.54 13.03
N CYS A 145 -1.88 4.68 14.33
CA CYS A 145 -2.77 5.41 15.24
C CYS A 145 -2.98 6.86 14.81
N LYS A 146 -1.91 7.56 14.47
CA LYS A 146 -1.98 8.95 14.01
C LYS A 146 -2.81 9.09 12.73
N SER A 147 -2.65 8.19 11.78
CA SER A 147 -3.40 8.22 10.52
C SER A 147 -4.87 7.86 10.69
N THR A 148 -5.21 6.96 11.61
CA THR A 148 -6.59 6.50 11.83
C THR A 148 -7.34 7.37 12.80
N LEU A 149 -6.73 7.79 13.92
CA LEU A 149 -7.37 8.55 14.98
C LEU A 149 -7.59 10.03 14.62
N ASN A 150 -6.64 10.65 13.90
CA ASN A 150 -6.83 12.03 13.42
C ASN A 150 -7.99 12.15 12.42
N ASN A 151 -8.32 11.08 11.70
CA ASN A 151 -9.48 11.04 10.81
C ASN A 151 -10.81 10.73 11.57
N ALA A 152 -10.74 10.22 12.80
CA ALA A 152 -11.90 9.82 13.57
C ALA A 152 -12.41 10.88 14.56
N ASN A 153 -11.81 12.10 14.60
CA ASN A 153 -12.13 13.15 15.59
C ASN A 153 -12.11 12.65 17.06
N ILE A 154 -11.28 11.66 17.35
CA ILE A 154 -11.09 11.17 18.73
C ILE A 154 -9.98 12.01 19.34
N SER A 155 -10.38 13.00 20.16
CA SER A 155 -9.46 13.68 21.08
C SER A 155 -9.17 12.73 22.23
N ILE A 156 -7.90 12.36 22.41
CA ILE A 156 -7.40 11.70 23.62
C ILE A 156 -6.95 12.77 24.59
#